data_54b92b215d7220d5e7181fadced0b656
#
_entry.id   54b92b215d7220d5e7181fadced0b656
#
_cell.length_a   1.000
_cell.length_b   1.000
_cell.length_c   1.000
_cell.angle_alpha   90.00
_cell.angle_beta   90.00
_cell.angle_gamma   90.00
#
_symmetry.space_group_name_H-M   'P 1'
#
loop_
_entity.id
_entity.type
_entity.pdbx_description
1 polymer ?
#
loop_
_entity_poly.entity_id
_entity_poly.type
_entity_poly.pdbx_seq_one_letter_code
_entity_poly.pdbx_strand_id
1 'polypeptide(L)'
;MTMRLVGDANDYVGKGLSGGRVILTPPSKAPFQPRHQIIAGNVVGYGATSGEILLCGQVGERFCVRNSGATAVVEGVGDHGCEYMTGGEALVLGVTGRNFAAGMSGGVAWVRNLDVSHLNPDMVDALPMEQADVDRVIELLKLHQAETGSTLAKEILAERADGIRNSFVKVVPRDYAVMMKAMVDAEERGLTENETTELLMEVSHG
;
A
#
# COMPACT_ATOMS: atom_id res chain seq x y z
N MET A 1 4.18 15.02 -14.36
CA MET A 1 5.54 14.58 -14.81
C MET A 1 5.68 13.09 -14.54
N THR A 2 6.28 12.31 -15.47
CA THR A 2 6.59 10.89 -15.24
C THR A 2 8.10 10.70 -15.34
N MET A 3 8.70 10.10 -14.33
CA MET A 3 10.09 9.69 -14.31
C MET A 3 10.14 8.15 -14.44
N ARG A 4 10.88 7.66 -15.43
CA ARG A 4 11.06 6.23 -15.66
C ARG A 4 12.54 5.88 -15.65
N LEU A 5 12.93 4.96 -14.77
CA LEU A 5 14.28 4.42 -14.69
C LEU A 5 14.27 2.94 -15.05
N VAL A 6 15.14 2.55 -15.98
CA VAL A 6 15.46 1.15 -16.28
C VAL A 6 16.80 0.84 -15.62
N GLY A 7 16.77 0.09 -14.53
CA GLY A 7 17.92 -0.18 -13.65
C GLY A 7 17.50 -0.17 -12.20
N ASP A 8 18.48 -0.19 -11.33
CA ASP A 8 18.31 -0.05 -9.88
C ASP A 8 18.57 1.39 -9.42
N ALA A 9 18.05 1.73 -8.26
CA ALA A 9 18.22 3.02 -7.62
C ALA A 9 18.71 2.85 -6.18
N ASN A 10 19.27 3.92 -5.64
CA ASN A 10 19.71 3.96 -4.24
C ASN A 10 18.56 4.37 -3.31
N ASP A 11 18.89 4.86 -2.12
CA ASP A 11 17.93 5.28 -1.10
C ASP A 11 17.11 6.52 -1.53
N TYR A 12 16.00 6.74 -0.83
CA TYR A 12 15.15 7.94 -0.93
C TYR A 12 14.42 8.15 -2.26
N VAL A 13 14.21 7.13 -3.05
CA VAL A 13 13.39 7.21 -4.27
C VAL A 13 11.98 7.71 -3.91
N GLY A 14 11.52 8.76 -4.58
CA GLY A 14 10.18 9.33 -4.34
C GLY A 14 10.00 10.02 -2.98
N LYS A 15 11.08 10.32 -2.23
CA LYS A 15 10.98 11.10 -0.99
C LYS A 15 10.32 12.45 -1.26
N GLY A 16 9.26 12.75 -0.50
CA GLY A 16 8.51 14.00 -0.64
C GLY A 16 7.79 14.15 -1.99
N LEU A 17 7.52 13.05 -2.69
CA LEU A 17 6.77 13.10 -3.95
C LEU A 17 5.42 13.79 -3.72
N SER A 18 5.14 14.84 -4.51
CA SER A 18 3.95 15.67 -4.39
C SER A 18 3.12 15.69 -5.67
N GLY A 19 3.23 14.64 -6.48
CA GLY A 19 2.50 14.46 -7.74
C GLY A 19 3.38 13.83 -8.83
N GLY A 20 2.73 13.42 -9.89
CA GLY A 20 3.38 12.72 -10.99
C GLY A 20 3.62 11.25 -10.69
N ARG A 21 4.55 10.64 -11.43
CA ARG A 21 4.77 9.19 -11.38
C ARG A 21 6.25 8.86 -11.40
N VAL A 22 6.67 7.93 -10.53
CA VAL A 22 8.02 7.35 -10.48
C VAL A 22 7.92 5.86 -10.77
N ILE A 23 8.63 5.39 -11.79
CA ILE A 23 8.57 3.99 -12.24
C ILE A 23 9.99 3.45 -12.32
N LEU A 24 10.25 2.33 -11.62
CA LEU A 24 11.50 1.60 -11.70
C LEU A 24 11.26 0.18 -12.22
N THR A 25 12.05 -0.19 -13.23
CA THR A 25 12.00 -1.54 -13.81
C THR A 25 13.41 -2.07 -14.02
N PRO A 26 13.68 -3.36 -13.83
CA PRO A 26 14.96 -3.92 -14.21
C PRO A 26 15.11 -3.90 -15.75
N PRO A 27 16.33 -4.01 -16.26
CA PRO A 27 16.55 -4.21 -17.70
C PRO A 27 15.79 -5.43 -18.22
N SER A 28 15.21 -5.35 -19.42
CA SER A 28 14.39 -6.42 -19.99
C SER A 28 15.13 -7.76 -20.20
N LYS A 29 16.46 -7.73 -20.26
CA LYS A 29 17.34 -8.89 -20.38
C LYS A 29 18.03 -9.26 -19.06
N ALA A 30 17.55 -8.76 -17.91
CA ALA A 30 18.11 -9.11 -16.62
C ALA A 30 18.00 -10.64 -16.40
N PRO A 31 19.07 -11.33 -15.95
CA PRO A 31 19.10 -12.78 -15.80
C PRO A 31 18.43 -13.26 -14.49
N PHE A 32 17.57 -12.46 -13.88
CA PHE A 32 16.93 -12.73 -12.60
C PHE A 32 15.44 -12.41 -12.64
N GLN A 33 14.72 -12.92 -11.65
CA GLN A 33 13.31 -12.56 -11.45
C GLN A 33 13.24 -11.32 -10.55
N PRO A 34 12.58 -10.25 -10.99
CA PRO A 34 12.51 -8.97 -10.24
C PRO A 34 12.00 -9.12 -8.80
N ARG A 35 11.00 -9.99 -8.60
CA ARG A 35 10.40 -10.28 -7.29
C ARG A 35 11.37 -10.76 -6.21
N HIS A 36 12.58 -11.19 -6.58
CA HIS A 36 13.61 -11.68 -5.67
C HIS A 36 14.83 -10.76 -5.59
N GLN A 37 14.74 -9.55 -6.16
CA GLN A 37 15.85 -8.61 -6.23
C GLN A 37 15.44 -7.24 -5.70
N ILE A 38 16.38 -6.58 -5.03
CA ILE A 38 16.23 -5.19 -4.62
C ILE A 38 16.39 -4.30 -5.85
N ILE A 39 15.36 -3.49 -6.15
CA ILE A 39 15.35 -2.51 -7.25
C ILE A 39 15.62 -1.08 -6.77
N ALA A 40 15.34 -0.80 -5.50
CA ALA A 40 15.68 0.46 -4.85
C ALA A 40 16.11 0.22 -3.41
N GLY A 41 16.92 1.11 -2.86
CA GLY A 41 17.40 1.04 -1.48
C GLY A 41 16.31 1.32 -0.45
N ASN A 42 16.69 1.99 0.63
CA ASN A 42 15.82 2.27 1.77
C ASN A 42 15.02 3.56 1.60
N VAL A 43 14.00 3.73 2.43
CA VAL A 43 13.26 5.01 2.61
C VAL A 43 12.53 5.47 1.34
N VAL A 44 12.09 4.53 0.53
CA VAL A 44 11.32 4.80 -0.69
C VAL A 44 9.96 5.37 -0.33
N GLY A 45 9.54 6.47 -0.99
CA GLY A 45 8.25 7.10 -0.77
C GLY A 45 8.08 7.82 0.57
N TYR A 46 9.18 8.10 1.28
CA TYR A 46 9.13 8.79 2.57
C TYR A 46 8.46 10.15 2.46
N GLY A 47 7.41 10.38 3.26
CA GLY A 47 6.71 11.65 3.31
C GLY A 47 6.07 12.06 1.98
N ALA A 48 5.78 11.12 1.09
CA ALA A 48 5.09 11.41 -0.16
C ALA A 48 3.66 11.87 0.14
N THR A 49 3.19 12.89 -0.57
CA THR A 49 1.89 13.54 -0.33
C THR A 49 0.88 13.29 -1.46
N SER A 50 1.37 12.94 -2.65
CA SER A 50 0.53 12.55 -3.79
C SER A 50 1.40 11.95 -4.91
N GLY A 51 0.75 11.39 -5.94
CA GLY A 51 1.44 10.77 -7.07
C GLY A 51 1.53 9.25 -6.95
N GLU A 52 2.26 8.64 -7.86
CA GLU A 52 2.35 7.19 -7.98
C GLU A 52 3.81 6.71 -7.99
N ILE A 53 4.10 5.64 -7.26
CA ILE A 53 5.40 4.96 -7.20
C ILE A 53 5.20 3.50 -7.59
N LEU A 54 5.76 3.08 -8.72
CA LEU A 54 5.60 1.73 -9.26
C LEU A 54 6.98 1.06 -9.40
N LEU A 55 7.24 0.03 -8.60
CA LEU A 55 8.55 -0.59 -8.48
C LEU A 55 8.48 -2.09 -8.79
N CYS A 56 9.06 -2.49 -9.92
CA CYS A 56 9.15 -3.89 -10.33
C CYS A 56 10.38 -4.55 -9.69
N GLY A 57 10.23 -5.00 -8.47
CA GLY A 57 11.24 -5.58 -7.60
C GLY A 57 10.97 -5.25 -6.14
N GLN A 58 11.85 -5.71 -5.26
CA GLN A 58 11.79 -5.41 -3.83
C GLN A 58 12.50 -4.08 -3.51
N VAL A 59 12.20 -3.54 -2.34
CA VAL A 59 12.93 -2.39 -1.78
C VAL A 59 13.42 -2.70 -0.37
N GLY A 60 14.34 -1.88 0.11
CA GLY A 60 14.89 -1.99 1.46
C GLY A 60 13.90 -1.60 2.55
N GLU A 61 14.43 -1.15 3.68
CA GLU A 61 13.63 -0.76 4.84
C GLU A 61 12.89 0.56 4.64
N ARG A 62 11.84 0.77 5.44
CA ARG A 62 11.12 2.04 5.57
C ARG A 62 10.42 2.52 4.31
N PHE A 63 9.85 1.59 3.56
CA PHE A 63 8.97 1.90 2.44
C PHE A 63 7.73 2.66 2.90
N CYS A 64 7.38 3.75 2.22
CA CYS A 64 6.19 4.58 2.47
C CYS A 64 6.06 5.12 3.90
N VAL A 65 7.16 5.25 4.65
CA VAL A 65 7.13 5.89 5.97
C VAL A 65 6.61 7.32 5.84
N ARG A 66 5.62 7.68 6.66
CA ARG A 66 4.93 8.99 6.63
C ARG A 66 4.33 9.35 5.26
N ASN A 67 3.98 8.36 4.44
CA ASN A 67 3.16 8.62 3.26
C ASN A 67 1.81 9.19 3.70
N SER A 68 1.36 10.26 3.07
CA SER A 68 0.09 10.94 3.41
C SER A 68 -0.90 11.02 2.25
N GLY A 69 -0.54 10.53 1.03
CA GLY A 69 -1.48 10.60 -0.09
C GLY A 69 -0.98 10.01 -1.41
N ALA A 70 0.25 9.49 -1.46
CA ALA A 70 0.73 8.82 -2.67
C ALA A 70 0.25 7.36 -2.73
N THR A 71 0.11 6.85 -3.95
CA THR A 71 -0.16 5.43 -4.24
C THR A 71 1.14 4.75 -4.62
N ALA A 72 1.49 3.67 -3.93
CA ALA A 72 2.74 2.95 -4.18
C ALA A 72 2.50 1.44 -4.37
N VAL A 73 3.15 0.86 -5.39
CA VAL A 73 3.12 -0.59 -5.67
C VAL A 73 4.54 -1.13 -5.73
N VAL A 74 4.79 -2.23 -5.02
CA VAL A 74 6.11 -2.85 -4.88
C VAL A 74 6.01 -4.37 -4.76
N GLU A 75 7.05 -5.11 -5.18
CA GLU A 75 7.05 -6.57 -5.16
C GLU A 75 7.58 -7.19 -3.85
N GLY A 76 8.00 -6.36 -2.89
CA GLY A 76 8.41 -6.74 -1.54
C GLY A 76 9.12 -5.61 -0.82
N VAL A 77 9.08 -5.63 0.51
CA VAL A 77 9.66 -4.57 1.36
C VAL A 77 10.42 -5.17 2.53
N GLY A 78 11.44 -4.44 2.99
CA GLY A 78 12.16 -4.74 4.23
C GLY A 78 11.40 -4.33 5.49
N ASP A 79 12.12 -4.19 6.58
CA ASP A 79 11.57 -3.81 7.89
C ASP A 79 10.95 -2.39 7.87
N HIS A 80 10.00 -2.13 8.75
CA HIS A 80 9.41 -0.82 8.99
C HIS A 80 8.63 -0.21 7.81
N GLY A 81 8.06 -1.04 6.92
CA GLY A 81 7.20 -0.57 5.84
C GLY A 81 5.94 0.11 6.38
N CYS A 82 5.51 1.20 5.76
CA CYS A 82 4.32 1.98 6.10
C CYS A 82 4.28 2.54 7.55
N GLU A 83 5.44 2.64 8.24
CA GLU A 83 5.47 3.26 9.57
C GLU A 83 4.99 4.72 9.52
N TYR A 84 4.15 5.08 10.50
CA TYR A 84 3.59 6.44 10.61
C TYR A 84 2.91 6.95 9.34
N MET A 85 2.44 6.05 8.48
CA MET A 85 1.64 6.41 7.30
C MET A 85 0.34 7.07 7.78
N THR A 86 -0.02 8.21 7.18
CA THR A 86 -1.19 9.00 7.55
C THR A 86 -2.25 9.11 6.46
N GLY A 87 -1.97 8.57 5.28
CA GLY A 87 -2.87 8.58 4.12
C GLY A 87 -2.24 7.91 2.91
N GLY A 88 -2.99 7.87 1.81
CA GLY A 88 -2.55 7.22 0.58
C GLY A 88 -2.73 5.71 0.59
N GLU A 89 -2.10 5.05 -0.37
CA GLU A 89 -2.27 3.62 -0.64
C GLU A 89 -0.92 2.92 -0.84
N ALA A 90 -0.77 1.74 -0.25
CA ALA A 90 0.40 0.89 -0.46
C ALA A 90 -0.04 -0.52 -0.86
N LEU A 91 0.46 -1.02 -2.00
CA LEU A 91 0.22 -2.40 -2.46
C LEU A 91 1.54 -3.17 -2.47
N VAL A 92 1.66 -4.16 -1.60
CA VAL A 92 2.84 -5.03 -1.47
C VAL A 92 2.50 -6.42 -2.01
N LEU A 93 3.17 -6.82 -3.10
CA LEU A 93 2.87 -8.05 -3.83
C LEU A 93 3.59 -9.29 -3.27
N GLY A 94 4.50 -9.11 -2.31
CA GLY A 94 5.33 -10.17 -1.76
C GLY A 94 5.67 -9.96 -0.30
N VAL A 95 6.91 -10.29 0.07
CA VAL A 95 7.35 -10.30 1.47
C VAL A 95 7.33 -8.92 2.13
N THR A 96 7.06 -8.92 3.42
CA THR A 96 7.25 -7.77 4.31
C THR A 96 8.29 -8.12 5.38
N GLY A 97 9.03 -7.12 5.84
CA GLY A 97 9.87 -7.22 7.03
C GLY A 97 9.08 -6.95 8.32
N ARG A 98 9.78 -6.88 9.44
CA ARG A 98 9.21 -6.65 10.78
C ARG A 98 8.68 -5.24 10.96
N ASN A 99 7.84 -5.05 11.96
CA ASN A 99 7.24 -3.76 12.34
C ASN A 99 6.49 -3.07 11.20
N PHE A 100 5.89 -3.86 10.32
CA PHE A 100 5.06 -3.30 9.24
C PHE A 100 3.88 -2.52 9.83
N ALA A 101 3.62 -1.34 9.29
CA ALA A 101 2.57 -0.41 9.67
C ALA A 101 2.62 0.10 11.13
N ALA A 102 3.78 0.04 11.80
CA ALA A 102 3.91 0.59 13.15
C ALA A 102 3.58 2.08 13.18
N GLY A 103 2.69 2.49 14.09
CA GLY A 103 2.25 3.88 14.22
C GLY A 103 1.45 4.42 13.03
N MET A 104 0.97 3.58 12.13
CA MET A 104 0.12 3.98 11.03
C MET A 104 -1.22 4.52 11.57
N SER A 105 -1.60 5.73 11.16
CA SER A 105 -2.80 6.43 11.63
C SER A 105 -3.78 6.79 10.51
N GLY A 106 -3.47 6.49 9.25
CA GLY A 106 -4.36 6.73 8.11
C GLY A 106 -3.87 6.04 6.85
N GLY A 107 -4.71 6.03 5.82
CA GLY A 107 -4.47 5.32 4.57
C GLY A 107 -4.75 3.81 4.66
N VAL A 108 -4.38 3.10 3.61
CA VAL A 108 -4.58 1.66 3.50
C VAL A 108 -3.34 0.98 2.90
N ALA A 109 -3.00 -0.20 3.43
CA ALA A 109 -2.03 -1.07 2.78
C ALA A 109 -2.66 -2.44 2.48
N TRP A 110 -2.52 -2.91 1.25
CA TRP A 110 -2.89 -4.28 0.87
C TRP A 110 -1.62 -5.10 0.72
N VAL A 111 -1.54 -6.19 1.47
CA VAL A 111 -0.34 -7.04 1.52
C VAL A 111 -0.69 -8.46 1.15
N ARG A 112 0.01 -8.99 0.14
CA ARG A 112 -0.17 -10.38 -0.28
C ARG A 112 0.56 -11.33 0.65
N ASN A 113 -0.15 -12.37 1.13
CA ASN A 113 0.38 -13.42 2.01
C ASN A 113 1.13 -12.84 3.24
N LEU A 114 0.54 -11.82 3.88
CA LEU A 114 1.12 -11.17 5.05
C LEU A 114 1.39 -12.20 6.16
N ASP A 115 2.63 -12.25 6.64
CA ASP A 115 2.93 -12.85 7.92
C ASP A 115 2.51 -11.88 9.04
N VAL A 116 1.44 -12.22 9.72
CA VAL A 116 0.88 -11.36 10.79
C VAL A 116 1.85 -11.12 11.95
N SER A 117 2.88 -11.95 12.10
CA SER A 117 3.93 -11.71 13.09
C SER A 117 4.83 -10.52 12.75
N HIS A 118 4.82 -10.08 11.51
CA HIS A 118 5.53 -8.89 11.06
C HIS A 118 4.74 -7.59 11.27
N LEU A 119 3.43 -7.69 11.49
CA LEU A 119 2.58 -6.54 11.75
C LEU A 119 2.81 -6.03 13.18
N ASN A 120 2.81 -4.72 13.36
CA ASN A 120 2.74 -4.14 14.69
C ASN A 120 1.26 -4.01 15.10
N PRO A 121 0.76 -4.84 16.04
CA PRO A 121 -0.67 -4.93 16.33
C PRO A 121 -1.21 -3.79 17.19
N ASP A 122 -0.37 -2.89 17.68
CA ASP A 122 -0.78 -1.90 18.69
C ASP A 122 -1.80 -0.88 18.12
N MET A 123 -1.64 -0.48 16.86
CA MET A 123 -2.43 0.58 16.25
C MET A 123 -3.14 0.19 14.96
N VAL A 124 -2.92 -1.01 14.42
CA VAL A 124 -3.49 -1.43 13.14
C VAL A 124 -4.17 -2.79 13.23
N ASP A 125 -5.14 -3.01 12.36
CA ASP A 125 -5.80 -4.28 12.16
C ASP A 125 -5.53 -4.82 10.75
N ALA A 126 -5.41 -6.15 10.68
CA ALA A 126 -5.38 -6.90 9.42
C ALA A 126 -6.78 -7.46 9.16
N LEU A 127 -7.46 -6.94 8.16
CA LEU A 127 -8.84 -7.27 7.83
C LEU A 127 -8.92 -8.07 6.53
N PRO A 128 -9.94 -8.92 6.36
CA PRO A 128 -10.22 -9.54 5.07
C PRO A 128 -10.59 -8.47 4.03
N MET A 129 -10.36 -8.80 2.75
CA MET A 129 -10.68 -7.93 1.62
C MET A 129 -12.18 -7.85 1.37
N GLU A 130 -12.72 -6.64 1.30
CA GLU A 130 -14.06 -6.37 0.78
C GLU A 130 -14.05 -6.27 -0.76
N GLN A 131 -15.22 -6.19 -1.39
CA GLN A 131 -15.30 -6.12 -2.85
C GLN A 131 -14.60 -4.88 -3.41
N ALA A 132 -14.78 -3.74 -2.77
CA ALA A 132 -14.12 -2.50 -3.17
C ALA A 132 -12.58 -2.59 -3.09
N ASP A 133 -12.06 -3.29 -2.08
CA ASP A 133 -10.61 -3.55 -1.96
C ASP A 133 -10.10 -4.42 -3.11
N VAL A 134 -10.83 -5.49 -3.42
CA VAL A 134 -10.47 -6.40 -4.53
C VAL A 134 -10.44 -5.64 -5.86
N ASP A 135 -11.45 -4.83 -6.12
CA ASP A 135 -11.54 -4.03 -7.34
C ASP A 135 -10.38 -3.03 -7.43
N ARG A 136 -10.06 -2.36 -6.32
CA ARG A 136 -8.93 -1.43 -6.26
C ARG A 136 -7.58 -2.11 -6.45
N VAL A 137 -7.36 -3.25 -5.80
CA VAL A 137 -6.13 -4.04 -5.97
C VAL A 137 -5.98 -4.51 -7.42
N ILE A 138 -7.05 -4.96 -8.08
CA ILE A 138 -7.02 -5.33 -9.50
C ILE A 138 -6.65 -4.12 -10.39
N GLU A 139 -7.16 -2.95 -10.09
CA GLU A 139 -6.81 -1.71 -10.79
C GLU A 139 -5.31 -1.39 -10.68
N LEU A 140 -4.78 -1.44 -9.44
CA LEU A 140 -3.37 -1.19 -9.16
C LEU A 140 -2.46 -2.24 -9.79
N LEU A 141 -2.85 -3.52 -9.77
CA LEU A 141 -2.12 -4.60 -10.44
C LEU A 141 -2.06 -4.39 -11.96
N LYS A 142 -3.17 -3.99 -12.59
CA LYS A 142 -3.21 -3.67 -14.02
C LYS A 142 -2.32 -2.49 -14.36
N LEU A 143 -2.39 -1.42 -13.56
CA LEU A 143 -1.53 -0.26 -13.73
C LEU A 143 -0.06 -0.65 -13.59
N HIS A 144 0.28 -1.37 -12.53
CA HIS A 144 1.65 -1.82 -12.27
C HIS A 144 2.17 -2.71 -13.40
N GLN A 145 1.38 -3.68 -13.85
CA GLN A 145 1.74 -4.53 -14.99
C GLN A 145 1.96 -3.74 -16.28
N ALA A 146 1.04 -2.81 -16.60
CA ALA A 146 1.11 -2.01 -17.82
C ALA A 146 2.35 -1.10 -17.85
N GLU A 147 2.69 -0.50 -16.72
CA GLU A 147 3.78 0.47 -16.61
C GLU A 147 5.16 -0.18 -16.41
N THR A 148 5.22 -1.34 -15.78
CA THR A 148 6.49 -1.97 -15.41
C THR A 148 6.79 -3.28 -16.14
N GLY A 149 5.79 -3.91 -16.73
CA GLY A 149 5.90 -5.25 -17.29
C GLY A 149 6.01 -6.36 -16.22
N SER A 150 5.63 -6.11 -14.98
CA SER A 150 5.73 -7.04 -13.86
C SER A 150 5.09 -8.40 -14.19
N THR A 151 5.90 -9.45 -14.16
CA THR A 151 5.43 -10.83 -14.30
C THR A 151 4.67 -11.29 -13.07
N LEU A 152 5.04 -10.80 -11.88
CA LEU A 152 4.33 -11.10 -10.64
C LEU A 152 2.90 -10.54 -10.67
N ALA A 153 2.73 -9.27 -11.06
CA ALA A 153 1.40 -8.68 -11.19
C ALA A 153 0.54 -9.44 -12.22
N LYS A 154 1.13 -9.87 -13.34
CA LYS A 154 0.45 -10.69 -14.34
C LYS A 154 -0.01 -12.04 -13.78
N GLU A 155 0.83 -12.71 -13.00
CA GLU A 155 0.50 -13.98 -12.36
C GLU A 155 -0.65 -13.81 -11.35
N ILE A 156 -0.60 -12.78 -10.52
CA ILE A 156 -1.66 -12.47 -9.53
C ILE A 156 -2.99 -12.15 -10.25
N LEU A 157 -2.97 -11.39 -11.32
CA LEU A 157 -4.18 -11.09 -12.10
C LEU A 157 -4.82 -12.36 -12.71
N ALA A 158 -4.04 -13.41 -12.96
CA ALA A 158 -4.56 -14.69 -13.45
C ALA A 158 -5.27 -15.52 -12.35
N GLU A 159 -5.10 -15.19 -11.07
CA GLU A 159 -5.78 -15.87 -9.94
C GLU A 159 -7.27 -15.55 -9.85
N ARG A 160 -7.79 -14.62 -10.64
CA ARG A 160 -9.14 -14.08 -10.59
C ARG A 160 -9.46 -13.38 -9.25
N ALA A 161 -10.66 -12.79 -9.14
CA ALA A 161 -11.07 -12.01 -7.98
C ALA A 161 -11.04 -12.81 -6.67
N ASP A 162 -11.47 -14.05 -6.68
CA ASP A 162 -11.49 -14.89 -5.47
C ASP A 162 -10.09 -15.26 -4.98
N GLY A 163 -9.16 -15.55 -5.91
CA GLY A 163 -7.76 -15.80 -5.57
C GLY A 163 -7.10 -14.56 -4.97
N ILE A 164 -7.35 -13.39 -5.57
CA ILE A 164 -6.87 -12.10 -5.06
C ILE A 164 -7.45 -11.84 -3.67
N ARG A 165 -8.78 -11.98 -3.49
CA ARG A 165 -9.44 -11.81 -2.20
C ARG A 165 -8.80 -12.64 -1.09
N ASN A 166 -8.47 -13.89 -1.38
CA ASN A 166 -7.94 -14.84 -0.40
C ASN A 166 -6.44 -14.69 -0.14
N SER A 167 -5.69 -14.12 -1.08
CA SER A 167 -4.23 -13.97 -0.97
C SER A 167 -3.79 -12.64 -0.40
N PHE A 168 -4.68 -11.63 -0.34
CA PHE A 168 -4.36 -10.32 0.22
C PHE A 168 -5.07 -10.07 1.54
N VAL A 169 -4.45 -9.25 2.37
CA VAL A 169 -5.00 -8.72 3.62
C VAL A 169 -4.99 -7.20 3.54
N LYS A 170 -6.06 -6.58 4.00
CA LYS A 170 -6.17 -5.12 4.17
C LYS A 170 -5.63 -4.73 5.53
N VAL A 171 -4.60 -3.90 5.56
CA VAL A 171 -4.03 -3.32 6.78
C VAL A 171 -4.47 -1.87 6.88
N VAL A 172 -5.15 -1.54 7.97
CA VAL A 172 -5.68 -0.20 8.25
C VAL A 172 -5.48 0.16 9.72
N PRO A 173 -5.35 1.46 10.04
CA PRO A 173 -5.40 1.90 11.43
C PRO A 173 -6.72 1.49 12.10
N ARG A 174 -6.64 1.06 13.36
CA ARG A 174 -7.82 0.61 14.12
C ARG A 174 -8.85 1.72 14.23
N ASP A 175 -8.44 2.90 14.65
CA ASP A 175 -9.33 4.05 14.78
C ASP A 175 -9.93 4.46 13.44
N TYR A 176 -9.15 4.39 12.36
CA TYR A 176 -9.63 4.65 11.00
C TYR A 176 -10.69 3.62 10.56
N ALA A 177 -10.49 2.34 10.85
CA ALA A 177 -11.47 1.30 10.54
C ALA A 177 -12.79 1.53 11.28
N VAL A 178 -12.73 1.93 12.55
CA VAL A 178 -13.89 2.26 13.37
C VAL A 178 -14.61 3.50 12.83
N MET A 179 -13.87 4.57 12.50
CA MET A 179 -14.44 5.77 11.90
C MET A 179 -15.09 5.52 10.54
N MET A 180 -14.43 4.75 9.66
CA MET A 180 -15.01 4.41 8.36
C MET A 180 -16.29 3.62 8.49
N LYS A 181 -16.35 2.68 9.43
CA LYS A 181 -17.58 1.93 9.72
C LYS A 181 -18.70 2.86 10.22
N ALA A 182 -18.39 3.80 11.09
CA ALA A 182 -19.35 4.78 11.57
C ALA A 182 -19.83 5.72 10.45
N MET A 183 -18.97 6.10 9.51
CA MET A 183 -19.37 6.89 8.33
C MET A 183 -20.34 6.13 7.43
N VAL A 184 -20.07 4.84 7.15
CA VAL A 184 -20.98 4.00 6.37
C VAL A 184 -22.33 3.85 7.05
N ASP A 185 -22.35 3.59 8.38
CA ASP A 185 -23.58 3.52 9.17
C ASP A 185 -24.36 4.84 9.12
N ALA A 186 -23.68 5.98 9.21
CA ALA A 186 -24.29 7.28 9.10
C ALA A 186 -24.94 7.52 7.72
N GLU A 187 -24.26 7.11 6.66
CA GLU A 187 -24.79 7.20 5.29
C GLU A 187 -26.01 6.29 5.08
N GLU A 188 -25.95 5.04 5.55
CA GLU A 188 -27.08 4.10 5.49
C GLU A 188 -28.30 4.59 6.28
N ARG A 189 -28.07 5.29 7.38
CA ARG A 189 -29.13 5.90 8.22
C ARG A 189 -29.59 7.25 7.70
N GLY A 190 -28.95 7.81 6.68
CA GLY A 190 -29.29 9.09 6.08
C GLY A 190 -29.07 10.27 7.04
N LEU A 191 -28.07 10.18 7.92
CA LEU A 191 -27.75 11.23 8.87
C LEU A 191 -27.28 12.51 8.17
N THR A 192 -27.58 13.65 8.76
CA THR A 192 -27.06 14.95 8.32
C THR A 192 -25.58 15.08 8.64
N GLU A 193 -24.90 16.05 8.04
CA GLU A 193 -23.47 16.31 8.27
C GLU A 193 -23.14 16.56 9.75
N ASN A 194 -24.01 17.24 10.48
CA ASN A 194 -23.85 17.49 11.91
C ASN A 194 -24.01 16.21 12.74
N GLU A 195 -25.04 15.42 12.47
CA GLU A 195 -25.28 14.13 13.16
C GLU A 195 -24.17 13.13 12.88
N THR A 196 -23.64 13.12 11.66
CA THR A 196 -22.48 12.30 11.30
C THR A 196 -21.24 12.74 12.10
N THR A 197 -21.02 14.05 12.22
CA THR A 197 -19.89 14.57 12.99
C THR A 197 -20.00 14.21 14.47
N GLU A 198 -21.19 14.30 15.07
CA GLU A 198 -21.43 13.88 16.45
C GLU A 198 -21.16 12.39 16.65
N LEU A 199 -21.66 11.53 15.74
CA LEU A 199 -21.39 10.09 15.77
C LEU A 199 -19.89 9.78 15.70
N LEU A 200 -19.15 10.44 14.80
CA LEU A 200 -17.71 10.25 14.68
C LEU A 200 -16.94 10.69 15.93
N MET A 201 -17.36 11.76 16.58
CA MET A 201 -16.78 12.21 17.85
C MET A 201 -17.04 11.21 18.98
N GLU A 202 -18.24 10.65 19.10
CA GLU A 202 -18.54 9.62 20.09
C GLU A 202 -17.67 8.38 19.92
N VAL A 203 -17.53 7.93 18.67
CA VAL A 203 -16.76 6.73 18.33
C VAL A 203 -15.25 6.92 18.51
N SER A 204 -14.75 8.14 18.34
CA SER A 204 -13.31 8.46 18.52
C SER A 204 -12.87 8.60 19.97
N HIS A 205 -13.81 8.71 20.93
CA HIS A 205 -13.53 8.90 22.37
C HIS A 205 -13.83 7.64 23.21
N GLY A 206 -14.34 6.58 22.62
CA GLY A 206 -14.65 5.30 23.26
C GLY A 206 -13.59 4.25 23.00
#